data_0073b0a081c8e3a62ecd1841c156a22a
#
_entry.id   0073b0a081c8e3a62ecd1841c156a22a
#
_cell.length_a   1.000
_cell.length_b   1.000
_cell.length_c   1.000
_cell.angle_alpha   90.00
_cell.angle_beta   90.00
_cell.angle_gamma   90.00
#
_symmetry.space_group_name_H-M   'P 1'
#
loop_
_entity.id
_entity.type
_entity.pdbx_description
1 polymer ?
#
loop_
_entity_poly.entity_id
_entity_poly.type
_entity_poly.pdbx_seq_one_letter_code
_entity_poly.pdbx_strand_id
1 'polypeptide(L)'
;MMRRVSLLFWLLVATLGFTACVRTTEQPVSTPPTQPTATLAPLSPAFLPTSTLPVPTPRAQPERMGTFFFYWYHCPERACDASELTAIPPGWLTPLPDDPDPRDGLAYSSINYDWFEGELRDLVDVGFDLILPVSWGDHPHPWFRQDRLDLLVQANGILEKPLPIGMFLDTTAQQAMYNDFVADGYRFGPTIPRMPLSDARSGYFFYDLHIKGFFERIPREMWATEQGRPIIVTYTALCCDELYRAGELWRAVKEAFRADFGVEPWLILEETWFTPEALAPGEGLQPLELVADGRYHWGTALHGPQTATLRNFSVTSVGPGFDNRSIVGITDPRLQPREAPPGGGPPSNGAFFRASLAAVPPATDLLLIETWNEWPESTGIARASHQGVDGQPLPDDFYMDLLRRWRRGG
;
A
#
# COMPACT_ATOMS: atom_id res chain seq x y z
N MET A 1 -12.25 -34.47 -20.43
CA MET A 1 -13.47 -33.63 -20.51
C MET A 1 -13.16 -32.38 -19.67
N MET A 2 -12.40 -31.45 -20.26
CA MET A 2 -11.93 -30.23 -19.57
C MET A 2 -13.10 -29.23 -19.53
N ARG A 3 -13.61 -28.96 -18.33
CA ARG A 3 -14.56 -27.87 -18.11
C ARG A 3 -13.82 -26.54 -18.21
N ARG A 4 -14.29 -25.69 -19.11
CA ARG A 4 -13.92 -24.28 -19.19
C ARG A 4 -14.29 -23.61 -17.88
N VAL A 5 -13.32 -23.33 -17.03
CA VAL A 5 -13.48 -22.49 -15.85
C VAL A 5 -13.49 -21.05 -16.34
N SER A 6 -14.61 -20.39 -16.10
CA SER A 6 -14.90 -19.03 -16.59
C SER A 6 -13.93 -17.97 -16.07
N LEU A 7 -13.61 -17.09 -16.97
CA LEU A 7 -12.77 -15.88 -16.91
C LEU A 7 -13.33 -14.74 -16.02
N LEU A 8 -14.04 -15.03 -14.96
CA LEU A 8 -14.73 -14.03 -14.11
C LEU A 8 -13.91 -13.60 -12.87
N PHE A 9 -12.64 -13.90 -12.85
CA PHE A 9 -11.86 -13.94 -11.61
C PHE A 9 -11.16 -12.62 -11.21
N TRP A 10 -11.10 -11.63 -12.09
CA TRP A 10 -10.25 -10.44 -11.91
C TRP A 10 -10.95 -9.21 -11.30
N LEU A 11 -12.15 -9.38 -10.80
CA LEU A 11 -13.09 -8.29 -10.83
C LEU A 11 -13.36 -7.59 -9.50
N LEU A 12 -12.67 -7.88 -8.41
CA LEU A 12 -13.19 -7.45 -7.11
C LEU A 12 -12.18 -7.00 -6.04
N VAL A 13 -10.92 -6.78 -6.38
CA VAL A 13 -9.95 -6.28 -5.38
C VAL A 13 -10.19 -4.82 -5.00
N ALA A 14 -10.84 -4.05 -5.87
CA ALA A 14 -10.82 -2.59 -5.78
C ALA A 14 -12.09 -1.89 -5.26
N THR A 15 -13.14 -2.58 -4.81
CA THR A 15 -14.45 -1.93 -4.67
C THR A 15 -15.01 -1.68 -3.28
N LEU A 16 -14.21 -1.67 -2.25
CA LEU A 16 -14.75 -1.37 -0.91
C LEU A 16 -14.21 -0.06 -0.33
N GLY A 17 -14.57 1.02 -0.98
CA GLY A 17 -14.49 2.33 -0.35
C GLY A 17 -15.73 2.61 0.50
N PHE A 18 -15.49 2.93 1.72
CA PHE A 18 -16.46 3.29 2.73
C PHE A 18 -17.38 4.43 2.31
N THR A 19 -18.67 4.21 2.37
CA THR A 19 -19.67 5.27 2.53
C THR A 19 -19.77 5.58 4.02
N ALA A 20 -18.88 6.36 4.56
CA ALA A 20 -19.11 7.03 5.84
C ALA A 20 -20.18 8.09 5.60
N CYS A 21 -21.40 7.85 6.08
CA CYS A 21 -22.45 8.86 6.16
C CYS A 21 -22.00 9.97 7.13
N VAL A 22 -21.37 11.01 6.61
CA VAL A 22 -21.23 12.27 7.33
C VAL A 22 -22.58 12.98 7.25
N ARG A 23 -23.33 12.97 8.34
CA ARG A 23 -24.45 13.90 8.53
C ARG A 23 -23.86 15.30 8.67
N THR A 24 -23.92 16.06 7.60
CA THR A 24 -23.73 17.53 7.67
C THR A 24 -24.94 18.13 8.34
N THR A 25 -24.80 18.54 9.58
CA THR A 25 -25.70 19.50 10.23
C THR A 25 -25.37 20.88 9.66
N GLU A 26 -26.26 21.41 8.84
CA GLU A 26 -26.20 22.81 8.39
C GLU A 26 -26.35 23.73 9.61
N GLN A 27 -25.28 24.47 9.93
CA GLN A 27 -25.39 25.63 10.84
C GLN A 27 -25.80 26.88 10.03
N PRO A 28 -26.68 27.71 10.57
CA PRO A 28 -27.12 28.93 9.89
C PRO A 28 -25.97 29.93 9.82
N VAL A 29 -25.77 30.45 8.61
CA VAL A 29 -24.83 31.54 8.31
C VAL A 29 -25.26 32.82 9.00
N SER A 30 -24.48 33.28 9.96
CA SER A 30 -24.63 34.63 10.53
C SER A 30 -23.85 35.64 9.68
N THR A 31 -24.57 36.69 9.24
CA THR A 31 -24.02 37.85 8.52
C THR A 31 -23.06 38.63 9.41
N PRO A 32 -21.86 39.02 8.93
CA PRO A 32 -20.93 39.83 9.71
C PRO A 32 -21.38 41.31 9.73
N PRO A 33 -21.14 42.04 10.82
CA PRO A 33 -21.45 43.45 10.92
C PRO A 33 -20.47 44.28 10.08
N THR A 34 -21.03 45.33 9.46
CA THR A 34 -20.30 46.36 8.68
C THR A 34 -19.34 47.14 9.57
N GLN A 35 -18.05 47.09 9.27
CA GLN A 35 -17.03 47.95 9.89
C GLN A 35 -16.98 49.34 9.23
N PRO A 36 -16.74 50.39 10.00
CA PRO A 36 -16.60 51.77 9.49
C PRO A 36 -15.22 51.96 8.82
N THR A 37 -15.24 52.68 7.70
CA THR A 37 -14.08 53.05 6.89
C THR A 37 -13.18 54.01 7.65
N ALA A 38 -11.98 53.61 8.02
CA ALA A 38 -10.97 54.49 8.59
C ALA A 38 -10.12 55.12 7.46
N THR A 39 -10.02 56.44 7.48
CA THR A 39 -9.21 57.27 6.58
C THR A 39 -7.74 57.13 6.95
N LEU A 40 -6.91 56.62 6.03
CA LEU A 40 -5.48 56.46 6.24
C LEU A 40 -4.71 57.75 5.97
N ALA A 41 -3.87 58.16 6.93
CA ALA A 41 -2.90 59.24 6.78
C ALA A 41 -1.64 58.73 6.01
N PRO A 42 -0.92 59.57 5.26
CA PRO A 42 0.25 59.13 4.48
C PRO A 42 1.42 58.77 5.39
N LEU A 43 1.94 57.53 5.20
CA LEU A 43 3.12 57.04 5.90
C LEU A 43 4.40 57.50 5.21
N SER A 44 5.33 58.03 5.98
CA SER A 44 6.71 58.33 5.58
C SER A 44 7.48 57.04 5.27
N PRO A 45 8.44 57.00 4.33
CA PRO A 45 9.19 55.81 4.02
C PRO A 45 10.19 55.50 5.16
N ALA A 46 9.85 54.58 6.02
CA ALA A 46 10.75 54.01 6.97
C ALA A 46 11.63 52.93 6.26
N PHE A 47 12.92 53.01 6.39
CA PHE A 47 13.88 51.98 5.98
C PHE A 47 13.47 50.65 6.65
N LEU A 48 13.00 49.71 5.86
CA LEU A 48 12.76 48.33 6.33
C LEU A 48 14.15 47.66 6.49
N PRO A 49 14.42 47.06 7.67
CA PRO A 49 15.61 46.23 7.79
C PRO A 49 15.42 45.01 6.85
N THR A 50 16.47 44.70 6.11
CA THR A 50 16.53 43.50 5.25
C THR A 50 16.29 42.28 6.12
N SER A 51 15.07 41.78 6.12
CA SER A 51 14.72 40.53 6.79
C SER A 51 15.46 39.39 6.06
N THR A 52 16.56 38.92 6.63
CA THR A 52 17.11 37.65 6.24
C THR A 52 16.08 36.58 6.57
N LEU A 53 15.42 36.07 5.54
CA LEU A 53 14.55 34.90 5.70
C LEU A 53 15.35 33.82 6.41
N PRO A 54 14.80 33.20 7.46
CA PRO A 54 15.48 32.10 8.12
C PRO A 54 15.76 31.02 7.08
N VAL A 55 17.00 30.53 7.02
CA VAL A 55 17.37 29.36 6.23
C VAL A 55 16.44 28.23 6.67
N PRO A 56 15.70 27.59 5.75
CA PRO A 56 14.79 26.52 6.13
C PRO A 56 15.58 25.47 6.91
N THR A 57 15.16 25.19 8.13
CA THR A 57 15.70 24.06 8.88
C THR A 57 15.43 22.79 8.06
N PRO A 58 16.45 21.93 7.84
CA PRO A 58 16.23 20.67 7.15
C PRO A 58 15.04 19.95 7.76
N ARG A 59 14.08 19.56 6.93
CA ARG A 59 12.90 18.82 7.39
C ARG A 59 13.36 17.50 7.97
N ALA A 60 12.92 17.15 9.18
CA ALA A 60 13.13 15.82 9.71
C ALA A 60 12.46 14.80 8.78
N GLN A 61 13.21 13.79 8.35
CA GLN A 61 12.73 12.71 7.51
C GLN A 61 12.10 11.63 8.41
N PRO A 62 11.16 10.79 7.91
CA PRO A 62 10.70 9.62 8.61
C PRO A 62 11.90 8.71 8.93
N GLU A 63 11.80 7.98 10.04
CA GLU A 63 12.87 7.09 10.46
C GLU A 63 13.14 6.01 9.44
N ARG A 64 12.06 5.42 8.89
CA ARG A 64 12.13 4.41 7.82
C ARG A 64 11.07 4.63 6.75
N MET A 65 11.35 4.11 5.55
CA MET A 65 10.46 4.13 4.40
C MET A 65 10.32 2.73 3.80
N GLY A 66 9.09 2.29 3.64
CA GLY A 66 8.73 1.01 3.01
C GLY A 66 7.71 1.17 1.89
N THR A 67 7.55 0.14 1.09
CA THR A 67 6.53 0.10 0.04
C THR A 67 5.98 -1.30 -0.16
N PHE A 68 4.76 -1.38 -0.68
CA PHE A 68 4.10 -2.62 -1.06
C PHE A 68 4.58 -3.04 -2.44
N PHE A 69 5.04 -4.28 -2.56
CA PHE A 69 5.65 -4.83 -3.77
C PHE A 69 4.78 -5.97 -4.33
N PHE A 70 4.24 -5.79 -5.53
CA PHE A 70 3.37 -6.75 -6.19
C PHE A 70 4.18 -7.61 -7.15
N TYR A 71 4.15 -8.96 -6.98
CA TYR A 71 4.88 -9.91 -7.83
C TYR A 71 3.96 -10.91 -8.55
N TRP A 72 2.71 -10.54 -8.78
CA TRP A 72 1.71 -11.35 -9.50
C TRP A 72 1.83 -11.30 -11.02
N TYR A 73 2.70 -10.45 -11.55
CA TYR A 73 2.86 -10.28 -12.98
C TYR A 73 3.48 -11.52 -13.63
N HIS A 74 2.91 -11.91 -14.77
CA HIS A 74 3.39 -13.05 -15.52
C HIS A 74 3.39 -12.71 -17.03
N CYS A 75 4.45 -12.09 -17.46
CA CYS A 75 4.69 -11.77 -18.85
C CYS A 75 5.92 -12.57 -19.31
N PRO A 76 5.76 -13.87 -19.66
CA PRO A 76 6.90 -14.76 -19.93
C PRO A 76 7.66 -14.38 -21.20
N GLU A 77 7.04 -13.64 -22.11
CA GLU A 77 7.63 -13.11 -23.32
C GLU A 77 7.32 -11.61 -23.41
N ARG A 78 7.94 -10.88 -24.32
CA ARG A 78 7.71 -9.44 -24.51
C ARG A 78 6.23 -9.03 -24.76
N ALA A 79 5.35 -10.00 -24.92
CA ALA A 79 3.92 -9.83 -24.98
C ALA A 79 3.30 -10.51 -23.74
N CYS A 80 2.92 -9.71 -22.76
CA CYS A 80 2.01 -10.17 -21.74
C CYS A 80 0.70 -10.60 -22.38
N ASP A 81 0.08 -11.68 -21.91
CA ASP A 81 -1.26 -12.01 -22.38
C ASP A 81 -2.16 -10.81 -22.12
N ALA A 82 -2.76 -10.26 -23.17
CA ALA A 82 -3.62 -9.08 -23.08
C ALA A 82 -4.77 -9.27 -22.09
N SER A 83 -5.17 -10.51 -21.78
CA SER A 83 -6.17 -10.83 -20.75
C SER A 83 -5.70 -10.49 -19.34
N GLU A 84 -4.39 -10.43 -19.12
CA GLU A 84 -3.75 -10.13 -17.81
C GLU A 84 -3.47 -8.65 -17.66
N LEU A 85 -3.28 -7.96 -18.78
CA LEU A 85 -3.01 -6.53 -18.85
C LEU A 85 -4.25 -5.67 -19.11
N THR A 86 -5.41 -6.27 -19.35
CA THR A 86 -6.67 -5.52 -19.57
C THR A 86 -7.11 -4.72 -18.35
N ALA A 87 -6.53 -5.01 -17.18
CA ALA A 87 -6.70 -4.20 -15.97
C ALA A 87 -5.76 -2.99 -15.89
N ILE A 88 -4.82 -2.84 -16.83
CA ILE A 88 -3.89 -1.71 -16.83
C ILE A 88 -4.49 -0.59 -17.70
N PRO A 89 -4.65 0.63 -17.17
CA PRO A 89 -5.23 1.73 -17.94
C PRO A 89 -4.43 2.00 -19.21
N PRO A 90 -5.07 2.13 -20.37
CA PRO A 90 -4.39 2.49 -21.60
C PRO A 90 -3.65 3.83 -21.42
N GLY A 91 -2.36 3.86 -21.74
CA GLY A 91 -1.53 5.06 -21.67
C GLY A 91 -0.88 5.36 -20.32
N TRP A 92 -1.11 4.53 -19.27
CA TRP A 92 -0.47 4.71 -17.96
C TRP A 92 0.80 3.89 -17.82
N LEU A 93 0.85 2.80 -18.54
CA LEU A 93 1.86 1.81 -18.33
C LEU A 93 2.33 1.28 -19.64
N THR A 94 3.54 1.51 -19.82
CA THR A 94 4.26 0.70 -20.76
C THR A 94 5.65 0.41 -20.24
N PRO A 95 5.84 -0.33 -19.19
CA PRO A 95 7.04 -1.13 -19.17
C PRO A 95 6.82 -2.39 -20.00
N LEU A 96 5.66 -2.54 -20.67
CA LEU A 96 5.24 -3.76 -21.32
C LEU A 96 4.43 -3.39 -22.54
N PRO A 97 4.55 -3.89 -23.66
CA PRO A 97 5.47 -4.70 -24.42
C PRO A 97 6.37 -3.92 -25.34
N ASP A 98 6.18 -2.60 -25.49
CA ASP A 98 6.92 -1.78 -26.45
C ASP A 98 8.16 -1.12 -25.85
N ASP A 99 8.21 -1.06 -24.52
CA ASP A 99 9.39 -0.63 -23.77
C ASP A 99 9.58 -1.59 -22.57
N PRO A 100 10.15 -2.76 -22.85
CA PRO A 100 10.66 -3.59 -21.79
C PRO A 100 11.60 -2.72 -20.99
N ASP A 101 11.62 -2.84 -19.66
CA ASP A 101 12.55 -2.15 -18.80
C ASP A 101 13.72 -1.57 -19.63
N PRO A 102 13.85 -0.23 -19.73
CA PRO A 102 14.87 0.39 -20.59
C PRO A 102 16.27 -0.14 -20.34
N ARG A 103 16.45 -0.88 -19.24
CA ARG A 103 17.70 -1.50 -18.89
C ARG A 103 18.07 -2.68 -19.78
N ASP A 104 17.19 -3.52 -20.30
CA ASP A 104 17.61 -4.70 -21.07
C ASP A 104 16.55 -5.40 -21.92
N GLY A 105 15.34 -4.90 -22.01
CA GLY A 105 14.29 -5.58 -22.75
C GLY A 105 13.76 -6.83 -22.04
N LEU A 106 13.83 -6.85 -20.71
CA LEU A 106 13.38 -7.96 -19.88
C LEU A 106 11.86 -8.01 -19.79
N ALA A 107 11.30 -9.22 -19.77
CA ALA A 107 9.89 -9.40 -19.56
C ALA A 107 9.51 -9.02 -18.13
N TYR A 108 8.47 -8.19 -17.97
CA TYR A 108 7.90 -7.81 -16.68
C TYR A 108 7.17 -9.01 -16.07
N SER A 109 7.90 -9.86 -15.37
CA SER A 109 7.37 -11.13 -14.92
C SER A 109 8.04 -11.65 -13.65
N SER A 110 7.22 -12.10 -12.72
CA SER A 110 7.68 -12.73 -11.46
C SER A 110 8.34 -14.11 -11.63
N ILE A 111 8.44 -14.62 -12.85
CA ILE A 111 9.29 -15.79 -13.17
C ILE A 111 10.67 -15.39 -13.71
N ASN A 112 10.91 -14.09 -13.87
CA ASN A 112 12.16 -13.56 -14.39
C ASN A 112 13.03 -13.04 -13.25
N TYR A 113 14.19 -13.63 -13.06
CA TYR A 113 15.17 -13.19 -12.07
C TYR A 113 15.64 -11.75 -12.30
N ASP A 114 15.94 -11.40 -13.55
CA ASP A 114 16.49 -10.09 -13.91
C ASP A 114 15.47 -8.97 -13.66
N TRP A 115 14.17 -9.26 -13.80
CA TRP A 115 13.11 -8.33 -13.40
C TRP A 115 13.19 -8.00 -11.91
N PHE A 116 13.28 -9.01 -11.03
CA PHE A 116 13.43 -8.77 -9.61
C PHE A 116 14.71 -7.98 -9.29
N GLU A 117 15.83 -8.33 -9.91
CA GLU A 117 17.09 -7.61 -9.71
C GLU A 117 16.94 -6.13 -10.09
N GLY A 118 16.32 -5.86 -11.22
CA GLY A 118 16.06 -4.51 -11.70
C GLY A 118 15.21 -3.68 -10.73
N GLU A 119 14.05 -4.21 -10.33
CA GLU A 119 13.14 -3.57 -9.39
C GLU A 119 13.83 -3.29 -8.04
N LEU A 120 14.58 -4.26 -7.52
CA LEU A 120 15.29 -4.11 -6.24
C LEU A 120 16.41 -3.06 -6.31
N ARG A 121 17.13 -2.96 -7.43
CA ARG A 121 18.14 -1.90 -7.64
C ARG A 121 17.49 -0.51 -7.65
N ASP A 122 16.35 -0.36 -8.32
CA ASP A 122 15.60 0.90 -8.33
C ASP A 122 15.09 1.26 -6.92
N LEU A 123 14.58 0.30 -6.16
CA LEU A 123 14.15 0.50 -4.77
C LEU A 123 15.31 0.99 -3.87
N VAL A 124 16.49 0.40 -4.00
CA VAL A 124 17.70 0.83 -3.28
C VAL A 124 18.11 2.24 -3.70
N ASP A 125 18.10 2.55 -5.00
CA ASP A 125 18.47 3.86 -5.52
C ASP A 125 17.54 4.98 -5.06
N VAL A 126 16.23 4.68 -4.98
CA VAL A 126 15.23 5.61 -4.41
C VAL A 126 15.44 5.83 -2.92
N GLY A 127 16.03 4.86 -2.22
CA GLY A 127 16.35 4.93 -0.79
C GLY A 127 15.28 4.32 0.11
N PHE A 128 14.61 3.26 -0.35
CA PHE A 128 13.75 2.46 0.52
C PHE A 128 14.58 1.71 1.56
N ASP A 129 14.02 1.61 2.78
CA ASP A 129 14.65 0.92 3.91
C ASP A 129 14.10 -0.51 4.06
N LEU A 130 12.95 -0.81 3.48
CA LEU A 130 12.33 -2.13 3.46
C LEU A 130 11.32 -2.27 2.33
N ILE A 131 11.03 -3.52 1.97
CA ILE A 131 9.94 -3.88 1.05
C ILE A 131 8.94 -4.81 1.72
N LEU A 132 7.69 -4.74 1.26
CA LEU A 132 6.57 -5.54 1.74
C LEU A 132 5.96 -6.31 0.55
N PRO A 133 6.55 -7.45 0.15
CA PRO A 133 5.95 -8.30 -0.87
C PRO A 133 4.55 -8.73 -0.47
N VAL A 134 3.61 -8.63 -1.41
CA VAL A 134 2.21 -9.01 -1.19
C VAL A 134 2.08 -10.52 -1.15
N SER A 135 1.47 -11.06 -0.10
CA SER A 135 1.26 -12.49 0.06
C SER A 135 -0.22 -12.86 0.01
N TRP A 136 -0.54 -13.76 -0.91
CA TRP A 136 -1.86 -14.40 -1.03
C TRP A 136 -1.85 -15.86 -0.59
N GLY A 137 -0.81 -16.29 0.13
CA GLY A 137 -0.62 -17.68 0.52
C GLY A 137 -0.09 -18.56 -0.62
N ASP A 138 0.03 -19.86 -0.33
CA ASP A 138 0.49 -20.86 -1.31
C ASP A 138 -0.71 -21.54 -1.98
N HIS A 139 -1.39 -20.78 -2.84
CA HIS A 139 -2.50 -21.31 -3.62
C HIS A 139 -1.99 -21.94 -4.93
N PRO A 140 -2.60 -23.02 -5.44
CA PRO A 140 -2.20 -23.66 -6.69
C PRO A 140 -2.39 -22.78 -7.94
N HIS A 141 -3.04 -21.62 -7.82
CA HIS A 141 -3.15 -20.69 -8.93
C HIS A 141 -1.79 -20.06 -9.24
N PRO A 142 -1.35 -20.04 -10.51
CA PRO A 142 0.01 -19.64 -10.88
C PRO A 142 0.40 -18.21 -10.48
N TRP A 143 -0.57 -17.34 -10.26
CA TRP A 143 -0.36 -15.94 -9.87
C TRP A 143 0.00 -15.73 -8.39
N PHE A 144 -0.43 -16.64 -7.51
CA PHE A 144 -0.36 -16.47 -6.06
C PHE A 144 0.70 -17.35 -5.40
N ARG A 145 1.62 -17.88 -6.17
CA ARG A 145 2.61 -18.82 -5.68
C ARG A 145 3.69 -18.15 -4.86
N GLN A 146 3.81 -18.53 -3.62
CA GLN A 146 4.89 -18.07 -2.74
C GLN A 146 6.30 -18.47 -3.23
N ASP A 147 6.44 -19.50 -4.08
CA ASP A 147 7.74 -19.88 -4.66
C ASP A 147 8.38 -18.77 -5.52
N ARG A 148 7.61 -17.76 -5.94
CA ARG A 148 8.15 -16.55 -6.60
C ARG A 148 9.05 -15.74 -5.66
N LEU A 149 8.81 -15.82 -4.36
CA LEU A 149 9.67 -15.19 -3.36
C LEU A 149 11.10 -15.75 -3.40
N ASP A 150 11.30 -16.98 -3.84
CA ASP A 150 12.63 -17.57 -3.95
C ASP A 150 13.52 -16.77 -4.94
N LEU A 151 12.94 -16.32 -6.06
CA LEU A 151 13.66 -15.47 -7.02
C LEU A 151 13.91 -14.06 -6.47
N LEU A 152 12.93 -13.48 -5.76
CA LEU A 152 13.10 -12.19 -5.09
C LEU A 152 14.22 -12.25 -4.04
N VAL A 153 14.23 -13.30 -3.21
CA VAL A 153 15.28 -13.53 -2.20
C VAL A 153 16.65 -13.69 -2.84
N GLN A 154 16.72 -14.48 -3.93
CA GLN A 154 17.96 -14.67 -4.67
C GLN A 154 18.48 -13.35 -5.27
N ALA A 155 17.62 -12.58 -5.92
CA ALA A 155 17.98 -11.29 -6.50
C ALA A 155 18.36 -10.25 -5.43
N ASN A 156 17.67 -10.28 -4.28
CA ASN A 156 18.02 -9.42 -3.15
C ASN A 156 19.39 -9.76 -2.53
N GLY A 157 19.73 -11.06 -2.51
CA GLY A 157 20.96 -11.55 -1.92
C GLY A 157 22.26 -11.14 -2.67
N ILE A 158 22.15 -10.73 -3.93
CA ILE A 158 23.32 -10.26 -4.70
C ILE A 158 23.56 -8.76 -4.61
N LEU A 159 22.61 -8.01 -4.03
CA LEU A 159 22.77 -6.58 -3.81
C LEU A 159 23.89 -6.34 -2.79
N GLU A 160 24.68 -5.29 -2.98
CA GLU A 160 25.70 -4.87 -2.00
C GLU A 160 25.10 -4.68 -0.60
N LYS A 161 23.86 -4.15 -0.55
CA LYS A 161 23.06 -4.02 0.66
C LYS A 161 21.66 -4.59 0.39
N PRO A 162 21.39 -5.84 0.77
CA PRO A 162 20.07 -6.42 0.65
C PRO A 162 19.02 -5.58 1.35
N LEU A 163 17.85 -5.41 0.70
CA LEU A 163 16.70 -4.74 1.30
C LEU A 163 16.06 -5.66 2.33
N PRO A 164 15.78 -5.16 3.54
CA PRO A 164 14.95 -5.89 4.49
C PRO A 164 13.55 -6.19 3.93
N ILE A 165 13.07 -7.41 4.14
CA ILE A 165 11.80 -7.92 3.62
C ILE A 165 10.83 -8.14 4.77
N GLY A 166 9.75 -7.37 4.83
CA GLY A 166 8.58 -7.63 5.66
C GLY A 166 7.49 -8.30 4.84
N MET A 167 6.33 -8.53 5.44
CA MET A 167 5.19 -9.14 4.76
C MET A 167 4.06 -8.13 4.60
N PHE A 168 3.45 -8.05 3.41
CA PHE A 168 2.11 -7.51 3.26
C PHE A 168 1.14 -8.67 3.06
N LEU A 169 0.33 -8.93 4.07
CA LEU A 169 -0.69 -9.97 4.06
C LEU A 169 -1.96 -9.45 3.43
N ASP A 170 -2.24 -9.83 2.20
CA ASP A 170 -3.50 -9.52 1.54
C ASP A 170 -4.60 -10.45 2.06
N THR A 171 -5.43 -9.92 2.92
CA THR A 171 -6.47 -10.66 3.64
C THR A 171 -7.66 -11.08 2.77
N THR A 172 -7.77 -10.57 1.53
CA THR A 172 -8.77 -11.08 0.57
C THR A 172 -8.51 -12.54 0.22
N ALA A 173 -7.26 -12.98 0.27
CA ALA A 173 -6.88 -14.37 0.08
C ALA A 173 -7.44 -15.28 1.18
N GLN A 174 -7.53 -14.83 2.44
CA GLN A 174 -8.15 -15.61 3.52
C GLN A 174 -9.63 -15.85 3.25
N GLN A 175 -10.35 -14.82 2.78
CA GLN A 175 -11.75 -14.98 2.37
C GLN A 175 -11.87 -15.98 1.23
N ALA A 176 -11.00 -15.89 0.23
CA ALA A 176 -11.02 -16.76 -0.93
C ALA A 176 -10.72 -18.22 -0.57
N MET A 177 -9.72 -18.49 0.26
CA MET A 177 -9.35 -19.82 0.71
C MET A 177 -10.43 -20.43 1.63
N TYR A 178 -11.01 -19.61 2.52
CA TYR A 178 -12.13 -20.06 3.33
C TYR A 178 -13.30 -20.51 2.46
N ASN A 179 -13.67 -19.73 1.44
CA ASN A 179 -14.75 -20.08 0.53
C ASN A 179 -14.46 -21.33 -0.31
N ASP A 180 -13.22 -21.50 -0.77
CA ASP A 180 -12.79 -22.72 -1.46
C ASP A 180 -12.93 -23.96 -0.55
N PHE A 181 -12.59 -23.79 0.72
CA PHE A 181 -12.66 -24.86 1.71
C PHE A 181 -14.12 -25.22 2.09
N VAL A 182 -15.02 -24.24 2.24
CA VAL A 182 -16.39 -24.50 2.74
C VAL A 182 -17.38 -24.90 1.68
N ALA A 183 -17.06 -24.85 0.38
CA ALA A 183 -17.86 -25.50 -0.64
C ALA A 183 -17.97 -24.84 -2.03
N ASP A 184 -17.50 -23.60 -2.24
CA ASP A 184 -17.96 -22.82 -3.39
C ASP A 184 -16.88 -22.33 -4.36
N GLY A 185 -15.65 -22.76 -4.16
CA GLY A 185 -14.51 -22.35 -4.98
C GLY A 185 -13.86 -21.06 -4.50
N TYR A 186 -12.65 -20.85 -4.95
CA TYR A 186 -11.78 -19.73 -4.58
C TYR A 186 -12.36 -18.40 -5.05
N ARG A 187 -13.02 -17.67 -4.15
CA ARG A 187 -13.72 -16.41 -4.42
C ARG A 187 -13.62 -15.45 -3.25
N PHE A 188 -13.52 -14.17 -3.54
CA PHE A 188 -13.57 -13.09 -2.55
C PHE A 188 -14.41 -11.91 -3.09
N GLY A 189 -14.75 -10.99 -2.21
CA GLY A 189 -15.49 -9.79 -2.57
C GLY A 189 -16.66 -9.48 -1.62
N PRO A 190 -17.31 -8.34 -1.80
CA PRO A 190 -18.31 -7.84 -0.85
C PRO A 190 -19.57 -8.71 -0.77
N THR A 191 -19.87 -9.45 -1.83
CA THR A 191 -21.04 -10.35 -1.90
C THR A 191 -20.69 -11.80 -1.56
N ILE A 192 -19.42 -12.10 -1.31
CA ILE A 192 -18.94 -13.42 -0.96
C ILE A 192 -18.94 -13.55 0.56
N PRO A 193 -19.33 -14.72 1.12
CA PRO A 193 -19.32 -14.93 2.56
C PRO A 193 -17.95 -14.60 3.16
N ARG A 194 -17.97 -13.89 4.27
CA ARG A 194 -16.76 -13.58 5.04
C ARG A 194 -16.44 -14.74 5.96
N MET A 195 -15.18 -14.87 6.31
CA MET A 195 -14.74 -15.87 7.27
C MET A 195 -15.12 -15.43 8.70
N PRO A 196 -15.91 -16.20 9.45
CA PRO A 196 -16.19 -15.88 10.84
C PRO A 196 -14.94 -16.15 11.69
N LEU A 197 -14.50 -15.17 12.48
CA LEU A 197 -13.32 -15.34 13.35
C LEU A 197 -13.55 -16.30 14.51
N SER A 198 -14.79 -16.70 14.78
CA SER A 198 -15.13 -17.79 15.71
C SER A 198 -14.87 -19.18 15.15
N ASP A 199 -14.67 -19.33 13.84
CA ASP A 199 -14.25 -20.60 13.26
C ASP A 199 -12.87 -21.00 13.81
N ALA A 200 -12.77 -22.19 14.40
CA ALA A 200 -11.53 -22.67 15.00
C ALA A 200 -10.35 -22.78 14.00
N ARG A 201 -10.64 -22.75 12.70
CA ARG A 201 -9.65 -22.79 11.62
C ARG A 201 -9.16 -21.39 11.18
N SER A 202 -9.71 -20.31 11.72
CA SER A 202 -9.29 -18.95 11.34
C SER A 202 -7.79 -18.77 11.52
N GLY A 203 -7.22 -19.23 12.64
CA GLY A 203 -5.78 -19.22 12.88
C GLY A 203 -4.99 -19.99 11.82
N TYR A 204 -5.45 -21.16 11.39
CA TYR A 204 -4.83 -21.96 10.33
C TYR A 204 -4.83 -21.21 8.98
N PHE A 205 -5.95 -20.59 8.58
CA PHE A 205 -6.01 -19.81 7.35
C PHE A 205 -5.05 -18.62 7.35
N PHE A 206 -4.89 -17.94 8.48
CA PHE A 206 -3.97 -16.81 8.56
C PHE A 206 -2.50 -17.25 8.72
N TYR A 207 -2.25 -18.17 9.61
CA TYR A 207 -0.87 -18.52 9.96
C TYR A 207 -0.28 -19.60 9.06
N ASP A 208 -0.87 -20.80 9.06
CA ASP A 208 -0.27 -21.97 8.39
C ASP A 208 -0.26 -21.83 6.86
N LEU A 209 -1.37 -21.32 6.28
CA LEU A 209 -1.49 -21.19 4.82
C LEU A 209 -0.80 -19.95 4.24
N HIS A 210 -0.52 -18.92 5.06
CA HIS A 210 0.01 -17.66 4.53
C HIS A 210 1.32 -17.25 5.20
N ILE A 211 1.29 -16.98 6.51
CA ILE A 211 2.39 -16.31 7.20
C ILE A 211 3.60 -17.24 7.32
N LYS A 212 3.39 -18.49 7.75
CA LYS A 212 4.47 -19.45 7.99
C LYS A 212 5.32 -19.66 6.75
N GLY A 213 4.69 -20.08 5.62
CA GLY A 213 5.39 -20.38 4.38
C GLY A 213 6.13 -19.18 3.79
N PHE A 214 5.63 -17.95 4.00
CA PHE A 214 6.31 -16.74 3.59
C PHE A 214 7.65 -16.57 4.35
N PHE A 215 7.64 -16.65 5.67
CA PHE A 215 8.84 -16.46 6.49
C PHE A 215 9.82 -17.63 6.46
N GLU A 216 9.36 -18.85 6.15
CA GLU A 216 10.22 -19.99 5.90
C GLU A 216 11.10 -19.82 4.64
N ARG A 217 10.65 -19.05 3.65
CA ARG A 217 11.37 -18.77 2.40
C ARG A 217 12.39 -17.65 2.51
N ILE A 218 12.24 -16.74 3.45
CA ILE A 218 13.10 -15.57 3.58
C ILE A 218 14.13 -15.80 4.68
N PRO A 219 15.44 -15.75 4.36
CA PRO A 219 16.49 -15.82 5.37
C PRO A 219 16.30 -14.80 6.49
N ARG A 220 16.53 -15.19 7.73
CA ARG A 220 16.27 -14.31 8.91
C ARG A 220 17.04 -13.02 8.87
N GLU A 221 18.24 -13.02 8.34
CA GLU A 221 19.08 -11.84 8.14
C GLU A 221 18.51 -10.83 7.14
N MET A 222 17.56 -11.27 6.31
CA MET A 222 16.83 -10.39 5.37
C MET A 222 15.47 -9.92 5.92
N TRP A 223 15.06 -10.35 7.11
CA TRP A 223 13.79 -9.90 7.66
C TRP A 223 13.80 -8.39 7.97
N ALA A 224 12.80 -7.68 7.51
CA ALA A 224 12.50 -6.33 8.00
C ALA A 224 11.97 -6.46 9.44
N THR A 225 12.65 -5.82 10.37
CA THR A 225 12.30 -5.94 11.79
C THR A 225 12.05 -4.60 12.43
N GLU A 226 11.14 -4.58 13.41
CA GLU A 226 10.97 -3.51 14.38
C GLU A 226 11.25 -4.07 15.77
N GLN A 227 12.17 -3.45 16.49
CA GLN A 227 12.63 -3.94 17.81
C GLN A 227 13.04 -5.42 17.79
N GLY A 228 13.66 -5.89 16.70
CA GLY A 228 14.09 -7.28 16.52
C GLY A 228 12.95 -8.26 16.17
N ARG A 229 11.74 -7.79 15.93
CA ARG A 229 10.55 -8.57 15.59
C ARG A 229 10.20 -8.38 14.11
N PRO A 230 9.99 -9.45 13.32
CA PRO A 230 9.70 -9.34 11.89
C PRO A 230 8.37 -8.62 11.63
N ILE A 231 8.36 -7.72 10.67
CA ILE A 231 7.21 -6.87 10.35
C ILE A 231 6.22 -7.63 9.48
N ILE A 232 4.96 -7.64 9.94
CA ILE A 232 3.80 -8.06 9.16
C ILE A 232 2.84 -6.87 9.09
N VAL A 233 2.54 -6.42 7.87
CA VAL A 233 1.49 -5.43 7.58
C VAL A 233 0.31 -6.16 6.98
N THR A 234 -0.91 -5.88 7.43
CA THR A 234 -2.11 -6.55 6.90
C THR A 234 -2.91 -5.64 5.99
N TYR A 235 -3.62 -6.22 5.04
CA TYR A 235 -4.68 -5.53 4.33
C TYR A 235 -5.95 -5.43 5.19
N THR A 236 -7.05 -5.00 4.60
CA THR A 236 -8.35 -4.72 5.26
C THR A 236 -8.94 -5.92 6.03
N ALA A 237 -9.77 -5.63 7.04
CA ALA A 237 -10.55 -6.63 7.77
C ALA A 237 -11.80 -7.12 7.02
N LEU A 238 -12.02 -6.66 5.79
CA LEU A 238 -13.22 -7.02 5.01
C LEU A 238 -13.32 -8.51 4.63
N CYS A 239 -12.24 -9.28 4.79
CA CYS A 239 -12.25 -10.74 4.67
C CYS A 239 -13.16 -11.43 5.70
N CYS A 240 -13.42 -10.77 6.81
CA CYS A 240 -13.78 -11.44 8.05
C CYS A 240 -15.01 -10.83 8.71
N ASP A 241 -15.78 -11.68 9.38
CA ASP A 241 -16.88 -11.31 10.29
C ASP A 241 -16.47 -11.57 11.75
N GLU A 242 -17.25 -11.08 12.69
CA GLU A 242 -17.04 -11.26 14.13
C GLU A 242 -15.72 -10.64 14.62
N LEU A 243 -15.44 -9.40 14.17
CA LEU A 243 -14.20 -8.69 14.49
C LEU A 243 -13.96 -8.46 15.98
N TYR A 244 -14.99 -8.65 16.83
CA TYR A 244 -14.79 -8.67 18.29
C TYR A 244 -13.81 -9.77 18.75
N ARG A 245 -13.49 -10.76 17.89
CA ARG A 245 -12.50 -11.81 18.12
C ARG A 245 -11.13 -11.55 17.49
N ALA A 246 -10.94 -10.40 16.84
CA ALA A 246 -9.69 -10.08 16.15
C ALA A 246 -8.47 -10.11 17.10
N GLY A 247 -8.63 -9.67 18.35
CA GLY A 247 -7.56 -9.75 19.34
C GLY A 247 -7.12 -11.19 19.63
N GLU A 248 -8.07 -12.14 19.71
CA GLU A 248 -7.76 -13.56 19.91
C GLU A 248 -7.06 -14.17 18.69
N LEU A 249 -7.54 -13.87 17.48
CA LEU A 249 -6.91 -14.32 16.25
C LEU A 249 -5.44 -13.88 16.18
N TRP A 250 -5.19 -12.59 16.32
CA TRP A 250 -3.84 -12.07 16.16
C TRP A 250 -2.91 -12.47 17.31
N ARG A 251 -3.42 -12.69 18.52
CA ARG A 251 -2.67 -13.30 19.60
C ARG A 251 -2.27 -14.73 19.24
N ALA A 252 -3.21 -15.56 18.76
CA ALA A 252 -2.91 -16.92 18.34
C ALA A 252 -1.87 -16.96 17.19
N VAL A 253 -1.96 -16.05 16.21
CA VAL A 253 -0.95 -15.88 15.16
C VAL A 253 0.44 -15.56 15.75
N LYS A 254 0.53 -14.63 16.70
CA LYS A 254 1.81 -14.30 17.38
C LYS A 254 2.38 -15.50 18.13
N GLU A 255 1.54 -16.25 18.83
CA GLU A 255 1.95 -17.44 19.58
C GLU A 255 2.47 -18.54 18.66
N ALA A 256 1.77 -18.81 17.56
CA ALA A 256 2.18 -19.78 16.53
C ALA A 256 3.49 -19.35 15.88
N PHE A 257 3.62 -18.10 15.50
CA PHE A 257 4.85 -17.54 14.92
C PHE A 257 6.04 -17.68 15.90
N ARG A 258 5.83 -17.37 17.17
CA ARG A 258 6.86 -17.53 18.21
C ARG A 258 7.24 -18.99 18.41
N ALA A 259 6.30 -19.91 18.32
CA ALA A 259 6.58 -21.35 18.44
C ALA A 259 7.49 -21.85 17.31
N ASP A 260 7.26 -21.40 16.06
CA ASP A 260 8.03 -21.85 14.90
C ASP A 260 9.36 -21.08 14.73
N PHE A 261 9.35 -19.78 15.00
CA PHE A 261 10.48 -18.88 14.71
C PHE A 261 11.22 -18.36 15.94
N GLY A 262 10.73 -18.61 17.16
CA GLY A 262 11.38 -18.19 18.41
C GLY A 262 11.23 -16.69 18.74
N VAL A 263 10.48 -15.93 17.95
CA VAL A 263 10.22 -14.51 18.12
C VAL A 263 8.78 -14.19 17.72
N GLU A 264 8.14 -13.20 18.34
CA GLU A 264 6.84 -12.73 17.86
C GLU A 264 6.98 -11.77 16.67
N PRO A 265 6.01 -11.72 15.74
CA PRO A 265 6.00 -10.71 14.71
C PRO A 265 5.61 -9.33 15.28
N TRP A 266 6.06 -8.27 14.61
CA TRP A 266 5.56 -6.90 14.79
C TRP A 266 4.38 -6.69 13.86
N LEU A 267 3.16 -6.61 14.43
CA LEU A 267 1.92 -6.55 13.67
C LEU A 267 1.48 -5.10 13.47
N ILE A 268 1.42 -4.66 12.22
CA ILE A 268 0.85 -3.38 11.78
C ILE A 268 -0.45 -3.68 11.03
N LEU A 269 -1.58 -3.37 11.64
CA LEU A 269 -2.89 -3.69 11.09
C LEU A 269 -3.51 -2.48 10.39
N GLU A 270 -4.23 -2.74 9.31
CA GLU A 270 -4.98 -1.71 8.59
C GLU A 270 -6.17 -1.22 9.45
N GLU A 271 -6.53 0.05 9.32
CA GLU A 271 -7.50 0.75 10.19
C GLU A 271 -8.85 0.04 10.31
N THR A 272 -9.32 -0.66 9.28
CA THR A 272 -10.61 -1.39 9.31
C THR A 272 -10.65 -2.54 10.31
N TRP A 273 -9.51 -2.99 10.82
CA TRP A 273 -9.46 -3.96 11.92
C TRP A 273 -9.88 -3.35 13.27
N PHE A 274 -9.74 -2.04 13.45
CA PHE A 274 -9.96 -1.35 14.71
C PHE A 274 -11.42 -0.90 14.87
N THR A 275 -12.38 -1.81 14.66
CA THR A 275 -13.79 -1.54 14.89
C THR A 275 -14.09 -1.36 16.40
N PRO A 276 -15.18 -0.67 16.76
CA PRO A 276 -15.57 -0.53 18.18
C PRO A 276 -15.67 -1.87 18.89
N GLU A 277 -16.17 -2.92 18.22
CA GLU A 277 -16.28 -4.26 18.78
C GLU A 277 -14.92 -4.95 18.98
N ALA A 278 -13.94 -4.70 18.10
CA ALA A 278 -12.58 -5.23 18.23
C ALA A 278 -11.80 -4.52 19.35
N LEU A 279 -12.10 -3.25 19.60
CA LEU A 279 -11.48 -2.44 20.66
C LEU A 279 -12.09 -2.71 22.03
N ALA A 280 -13.38 -3.07 22.10
CA ALA A 280 -14.10 -3.40 23.32
C ALA A 280 -14.89 -4.71 23.14
N PRO A 281 -14.20 -5.87 23.05
CA PRO A 281 -14.82 -7.12 22.57
C PRO A 281 -15.72 -7.83 23.60
N GLY A 282 -15.90 -7.29 24.77
CA GLY A 282 -16.69 -7.91 25.83
C GLY A 282 -15.84 -8.77 26.79
N GLU A 283 -16.52 -9.34 27.78
CA GLU A 283 -15.86 -10.06 28.88
C GLU A 283 -15.14 -11.32 28.37
N GLY A 284 -13.90 -11.50 28.84
CA GLY A 284 -13.08 -12.68 28.54
C GLY A 284 -12.34 -12.64 27.21
N LEU A 285 -12.59 -11.66 26.34
CA LEU A 285 -11.91 -11.49 25.07
C LEU A 285 -10.84 -10.39 25.15
N GLN A 286 -9.82 -10.48 24.32
CA GLN A 286 -8.71 -9.53 24.34
C GLN A 286 -8.95 -8.38 23.35
N PRO A 287 -8.88 -7.11 23.79
CA PRO A 287 -8.91 -5.95 22.91
C PRO A 287 -7.77 -5.99 21.88
N LEU A 288 -8.09 -5.69 20.61
CA LEU A 288 -7.13 -5.74 19.52
C LEU A 288 -5.93 -4.82 19.74
N GLU A 289 -6.15 -3.63 20.32
CA GLU A 289 -5.09 -2.65 20.60
C GLU A 289 -4.02 -3.16 21.58
N LEU A 290 -4.31 -4.22 22.37
CA LEU A 290 -3.34 -4.86 23.24
C LEU A 290 -2.47 -5.88 22.51
N VAL A 291 -2.87 -6.29 21.32
CA VAL A 291 -2.18 -7.30 20.49
C VAL A 291 -1.43 -6.68 19.33
N ALA A 292 -2.05 -5.74 18.63
CA ALA A 292 -1.41 -5.01 17.53
C ALA A 292 -0.26 -4.14 18.05
N ASP A 293 0.78 -3.98 17.25
CA ASP A 293 1.95 -3.15 17.54
C ASP A 293 1.91 -1.80 16.82
N GLY A 294 1.22 -1.74 15.67
CA GLY A 294 0.98 -0.54 14.90
C GLY A 294 -0.35 -0.61 14.16
N ARG A 295 -0.78 0.53 13.64
CA ARG A 295 -1.91 0.65 12.71
C ARG A 295 -1.59 1.61 11.59
N TYR A 296 -2.25 1.46 10.45
CA TYR A 296 -2.05 2.32 9.29
C TYR A 296 -3.34 2.42 8.48
N HIS A 297 -3.36 3.34 7.51
CA HIS A 297 -4.47 3.49 6.57
C HIS A 297 -4.04 3.03 5.19
N TRP A 298 -4.88 2.21 4.54
CA TRP A 298 -4.81 1.91 3.12
C TRP A 298 -5.71 2.86 2.33
N GLY A 299 -5.44 3.04 1.03
CA GLY A 299 -6.22 3.90 0.14
C GLY A 299 -5.75 5.35 0.13
N THR A 300 -4.57 5.65 0.63
CA THR A 300 -4.04 7.01 0.67
C THR A 300 -3.67 7.54 -0.72
N ALA A 301 -3.45 6.66 -1.69
CA ALA A 301 -3.33 7.03 -3.10
C ALA A 301 -4.62 7.68 -3.65
N LEU A 302 -5.79 7.33 -3.10
CA LEU A 302 -7.08 7.93 -3.45
C LEU A 302 -7.45 9.11 -2.55
N HIS A 303 -7.24 8.97 -1.23
CA HIS A 303 -7.79 9.88 -0.22
C HIS A 303 -6.79 10.94 0.28
N GLY A 304 -5.53 10.83 -0.11
CA GLY A 304 -4.44 11.66 0.40
C GLY A 304 -3.76 11.07 1.64
N PRO A 305 -2.70 11.74 2.13
CA PRO A 305 -1.85 11.23 3.19
C PRO A 305 -2.62 11.04 4.50
N GLN A 306 -2.34 9.93 5.18
CA GLN A 306 -2.95 9.60 6.46
C GLN A 306 -1.87 9.12 7.44
N THR A 307 -2.01 9.52 8.69
CA THR A 307 -1.14 9.06 9.77
C THR A 307 -1.98 8.41 10.85
N ALA A 308 -1.57 7.22 11.26
CA ALA A 308 -2.15 6.53 12.39
C ALA A 308 -1.06 6.27 13.44
N THR A 309 -1.43 6.36 14.70
CA THR A 309 -0.53 6.07 15.82
C THR A 309 -1.18 5.05 16.73
N LEU A 310 -0.46 3.99 17.05
CA LEU A 310 -0.85 3.06 18.09
C LEU A 310 0.28 3.00 19.13
N ARG A 311 -0.06 3.23 20.38
CA ARG A 311 0.94 3.42 21.44
C ARG A 311 1.91 4.56 21.07
N ASN A 312 3.18 4.26 20.88
CA ASN A 312 4.21 5.24 20.52
C ASN A 312 4.79 4.97 19.12
N PHE A 313 4.10 4.20 18.28
CA PHE A 313 4.53 3.89 16.91
C PHE A 313 3.60 4.55 15.90
N SER A 314 4.16 5.42 15.09
CA SER A 314 3.46 6.26 14.12
C SER A 314 3.74 5.77 12.69
N VAL A 315 2.69 5.43 11.96
CA VAL A 315 2.78 5.04 10.55
C VAL A 315 2.04 6.08 9.71
N THR A 316 2.74 6.61 8.71
CA THR A 316 2.12 7.49 7.71
C THR A 316 2.10 6.76 6.37
N SER A 317 0.96 6.78 5.70
CA SER A 317 0.82 6.23 4.35
C SER A 317 0.58 7.36 3.35
N VAL A 318 1.16 7.26 2.16
CA VAL A 318 1.00 8.19 1.05
C VAL A 318 1.01 7.45 -0.28
N GLY A 319 0.36 8.02 -1.31
CA GLY A 319 0.38 7.46 -2.64
C GLY A 319 0.37 8.53 -3.73
N PRO A 320 0.62 8.14 -5.01
CA PRO A 320 0.82 9.10 -6.10
C PRO A 320 -0.47 9.57 -6.77
N GLY A 321 -1.61 9.00 -6.45
CA GLY A 321 -2.89 9.09 -7.12
C GLY A 321 -3.45 7.69 -7.39
N PHE A 322 -4.69 7.62 -7.87
CA PHE A 322 -5.46 6.39 -8.01
C PHE A 322 -6.34 6.42 -9.25
N ASP A 323 -6.39 5.34 -10.02
CA ASP A 323 -7.34 5.17 -11.12
C ASP A 323 -7.64 3.68 -11.34
N ASN A 324 -8.82 3.23 -10.94
CA ASN A 324 -9.25 1.85 -11.14
C ASN A 324 -10.31 1.69 -12.26
N ARG A 325 -10.59 2.75 -13.01
CA ARG A 325 -11.70 2.78 -14.00
C ARG A 325 -11.52 1.81 -15.16
N SER A 326 -10.31 1.37 -15.43
CA SER A 326 -10.01 0.37 -16.47
C SER A 326 -10.08 -1.07 -15.98
N ILE A 327 -10.19 -1.32 -14.70
CA ILE A 327 -10.37 -2.66 -14.17
C ILE A 327 -11.73 -3.21 -14.63
N VAL A 328 -11.70 -4.31 -15.37
CA VAL A 328 -12.90 -4.93 -15.94
C VAL A 328 -13.86 -5.37 -14.84
N GLY A 329 -15.13 -4.89 -14.88
CA GLY A 329 -16.22 -5.22 -13.95
C GLY A 329 -16.17 -4.51 -12.62
N ILE A 330 -15.35 -3.50 -12.50
CA ILE A 330 -15.41 -2.62 -11.35
C ILE A 330 -16.82 -2.01 -11.24
N THR A 331 -17.40 -2.06 -10.06
CA THR A 331 -18.73 -1.53 -9.79
C THR A 331 -18.72 -0.13 -9.20
N ASP A 332 -17.57 0.30 -8.69
CA ASP A 332 -17.34 1.63 -8.10
C ASP A 332 -16.05 2.25 -8.66
N PRO A 333 -16.12 2.79 -9.90
CA PRO A 333 -14.96 3.38 -10.53
C PRO A 333 -14.56 4.68 -9.82
N ARG A 334 -13.29 4.78 -9.45
CA ARG A 334 -12.73 5.93 -8.72
C ARG A 334 -11.52 6.50 -9.44
N LEU A 335 -11.35 7.80 -9.28
CA LEU A 335 -10.22 8.53 -9.83
C LEU A 335 -9.73 9.58 -8.82
N GLN A 336 -8.46 9.53 -8.50
CA GLN A 336 -7.69 10.63 -7.95
C GLN A 336 -6.54 10.92 -8.91
N PRO A 337 -6.64 11.97 -9.73
CA PRO A 337 -5.59 12.28 -10.71
C PRO A 337 -4.26 12.58 -10.01
N ARG A 338 -3.20 12.01 -10.53
CA ARG A 338 -1.81 12.24 -10.05
C ARG A 338 -1.37 13.71 -10.19
N GLU A 339 -1.98 14.43 -11.14
CA GLU A 339 -1.71 15.83 -11.47
C GLU A 339 -2.51 16.83 -10.64
N ALA A 340 -3.56 16.36 -9.94
CA ALA A 340 -4.44 17.23 -9.15
C ALA A 340 -3.99 17.23 -7.69
N PRO A 341 -3.53 18.39 -7.14
CA PRO A 341 -3.15 18.45 -5.74
C PRO A 341 -4.36 18.24 -4.82
N PRO A 342 -4.21 17.60 -3.66
CA PRO A 342 -5.25 17.52 -2.64
C PRO A 342 -5.71 18.94 -2.25
N GLY A 343 -7.02 19.12 -2.14
CA GLY A 343 -7.59 20.43 -1.78
C GLY A 343 -7.75 21.41 -2.94
N GLY A 344 -7.45 20.98 -4.19
CA GLY A 344 -7.59 21.79 -5.39
C GLY A 344 -6.36 22.63 -5.72
N GLY A 345 -6.35 23.19 -6.91
CA GLY A 345 -5.24 23.97 -7.46
C GLY A 345 -4.98 23.64 -8.92
N PRO A 346 -4.08 24.36 -9.60
CA PRO A 346 -3.76 24.06 -11.00
C PRO A 346 -3.06 22.70 -11.10
N PRO A 347 -3.46 21.86 -12.09
CA PRO A 347 -2.80 20.60 -12.33
C PRO A 347 -1.32 20.79 -12.66
N SER A 348 -0.48 19.89 -12.15
CA SER A 348 0.93 19.80 -12.53
C SER A 348 1.46 18.37 -12.34
N ASN A 349 2.45 17.99 -13.13
CA ASN A 349 3.00 16.63 -13.13
C ASN A 349 3.34 16.16 -11.71
N GLY A 350 2.68 15.10 -11.24
CA GLY A 350 2.89 14.52 -9.91
C GLY A 350 2.47 15.41 -8.73
N ALA A 351 1.54 16.36 -8.93
CA ALA A 351 1.13 17.32 -7.90
C ALA A 351 0.56 16.64 -6.66
N PHE A 352 -0.25 15.60 -6.85
CA PHE A 352 -0.84 14.86 -5.74
C PHE A 352 0.25 14.21 -4.87
N PHE A 353 1.21 13.52 -5.49
CA PHE A 353 2.29 12.86 -4.77
C PHE A 353 3.20 13.84 -4.04
N ARG A 354 3.60 14.95 -4.70
CA ARG A 354 4.38 16.00 -4.01
C ARG A 354 3.66 16.57 -2.80
N ALA A 355 2.37 16.83 -2.93
CA ALA A 355 1.56 17.35 -1.82
C ALA A 355 1.44 16.30 -0.69
N SER A 356 1.24 15.04 -1.05
CA SER A 356 1.20 13.92 -0.10
C SER A 356 2.52 13.77 0.67
N LEU A 357 3.64 13.79 -0.04
CA LEU A 357 4.97 13.75 0.58
C LEU A 357 5.23 15.00 1.45
N ALA A 358 4.76 16.17 1.02
CA ALA A 358 4.90 17.40 1.79
C ALA A 358 4.10 17.38 3.11
N ALA A 359 3.05 16.58 3.21
CA ALA A 359 2.21 16.45 4.39
C ALA A 359 2.70 15.38 5.38
N VAL A 360 3.74 14.61 5.07
CA VAL A 360 4.31 13.61 5.99
C VAL A 360 4.82 14.28 7.25
N PRO A 361 4.34 13.88 8.46
CA PRO A 361 4.82 14.46 9.71
C PRO A 361 6.30 14.12 9.97
N PRO A 362 7.07 15.03 10.58
CA PRO A 362 8.48 14.78 10.89
C PRO A 362 8.73 13.61 11.85
N ALA A 363 7.77 13.33 12.73
CA ALA A 363 7.86 12.26 13.74
C ALA A 363 7.25 10.93 13.28
N THR A 364 7.30 10.64 11.98
CA THR A 364 6.84 9.37 11.42
C THR A 364 7.91 8.29 11.62
N ASP A 365 7.57 7.21 12.34
CA ASP A 365 8.48 6.06 12.52
C ASP A 365 8.59 5.22 11.25
N LEU A 366 7.46 5.01 10.56
CA LEU A 366 7.41 4.28 9.29
C LEU A 366 6.54 5.02 8.27
N LEU A 367 7.14 5.40 7.15
CA LEU A 367 6.42 5.89 5.97
C LEU A 367 6.15 4.72 5.02
N LEU A 368 4.90 4.50 4.65
CA LEU A 368 4.49 3.53 3.65
C LEU A 368 4.07 4.23 2.36
N ILE A 369 4.65 3.80 1.25
CA ILE A 369 4.28 4.29 -0.10
C ILE A 369 3.32 3.30 -0.73
N GLU A 370 2.13 3.74 -1.09
CA GLU A 370 1.12 3.00 -1.86
C GLU A 370 1.21 3.39 -3.34
N THR A 371 1.82 2.57 -4.20
CA THR A 371 2.54 1.32 -4.05
C THR A 371 3.83 1.37 -4.86
N TRP A 372 4.69 0.36 -4.81
CA TRP A 372 5.80 0.30 -5.76
C TRP A 372 5.29 0.10 -7.18
N ASN A 373 4.48 -0.94 -7.41
CA ASN A 373 4.14 -1.40 -8.75
C ASN A 373 2.73 -1.99 -8.88
N GLU A 374 1.73 -1.47 -8.18
CA GLU A 374 0.34 -1.88 -8.42
C GLU A 374 -0.26 -1.08 -9.58
N TRP A 375 -0.12 -1.64 -10.75
CA TRP A 375 -0.53 -1.01 -11.97
C TRP A 375 -2.05 -1.00 -12.22
N PRO A 376 -2.81 -2.04 -11.88
CA PRO A 376 -4.26 -2.05 -12.12
C PRO A 376 -5.02 -0.88 -11.48
N GLU A 377 -4.53 -0.39 -10.35
CA GLU A 377 -5.08 0.77 -9.65
C GLU A 377 -4.33 2.07 -9.93
N SER A 378 -3.33 2.01 -10.80
CA SER A 378 -2.48 3.15 -11.14
C SER A 378 -1.82 3.80 -9.93
N THR A 379 -1.47 3.03 -8.91
CA THR A 379 -0.78 3.51 -7.70
C THR A 379 0.74 3.30 -7.77
N GLY A 380 1.23 2.57 -8.78
CA GLY A 380 2.65 2.27 -8.94
C GLY A 380 3.52 3.53 -9.14
N ILE A 381 4.69 3.56 -8.49
CA ILE A 381 5.71 4.61 -8.64
C ILE A 381 7.00 4.11 -9.31
N ALA A 382 7.09 2.80 -9.55
CA ALA A 382 8.21 2.17 -10.26
C ALA A 382 8.38 2.76 -11.67
N ARG A 383 9.45 2.38 -12.32
CA ARG A 383 9.78 2.81 -13.68
C ARG A 383 8.69 2.44 -14.66
N ALA A 384 8.14 3.43 -15.39
CA ALA A 384 7.05 3.26 -16.33
C ALA A 384 6.95 4.41 -17.33
N SER A 385 6.18 4.22 -18.40
CA SER A 385 5.81 5.32 -19.30
C SER A 385 4.75 6.19 -18.62
N HIS A 386 5.09 7.43 -18.36
CA HIS A 386 4.19 8.41 -17.78
C HIS A 386 3.91 9.54 -18.77
N GLN A 387 2.70 10.08 -18.74
CA GLN A 387 2.35 11.27 -19.50
C GLN A 387 2.17 12.47 -18.59
N GLY A 388 2.68 13.61 -19.05
CA GLY A 388 2.49 14.89 -18.35
C GLY A 388 1.11 15.49 -18.61
N VAL A 389 0.79 16.55 -17.86
CA VAL A 389 -0.47 17.33 -18.00
C VAL A 389 -0.64 17.93 -19.39
N ASP A 390 0.43 18.13 -20.11
CA ASP A 390 0.48 18.62 -21.49
C ASP A 390 0.44 17.50 -22.55
N GLY A 391 0.29 16.25 -22.10
CA GLY A 391 0.30 15.06 -22.96
C GLY A 391 1.69 14.69 -23.48
N GLN A 392 2.77 15.33 -23.00
CA GLN A 392 4.12 14.92 -23.36
C GLN A 392 4.63 13.80 -22.46
N PRO A 393 5.47 12.89 -22.97
CA PRO A 393 6.10 11.87 -22.15
C PRO A 393 6.92 12.48 -21.00
N LEU A 394 6.78 11.92 -19.82
CA LEU A 394 7.66 12.19 -18.68
C LEU A 394 8.82 11.17 -18.69
N PRO A 395 9.92 11.46 -17.97
CA PRO A 395 10.93 10.44 -17.69
C PRO A 395 10.30 9.18 -17.08
N ASP A 396 10.79 8.01 -17.46
CA ASP A 396 10.28 6.72 -16.98
C ASP A 396 10.39 6.54 -15.45
N ASP A 397 11.39 7.19 -14.83
CA ASP A 397 11.63 7.20 -13.39
C ASP A 397 11.06 8.45 -12.68
N PHE A 398 10.13 9.17 -13.29
CA PHE A 398 9.63 10.47 -12.81
C PHE A 398 9.16 10.42 -11.34
N TYR A 399 8.33 9.44 -10.96
CA TYR A 399 7.83 9.33 -9.58
C TYR A 399 8.90 8.87 -8.60
N MET A 400 9.82 8.02 -9.05
CA MET A 400 10.99 7.62 -8.28
C MET A 400 11.88 8.84 -7.98
N ASP A 401 12.10 9.69 -8.97
CA ASP A 401 12.90 10.91 -8.82
C ASP A 401 12.23 11.93 -7.89
N LEU A 402 10.91 12.07 -7.93
CA LEU A 402 10.18 12.89 -6.95
C LEU A 402 10.44 12.42 -5.51
N LEU A 403 10.34 11.10 -5.27
CA LEU A 403 10.57 10.52 -3.95
C LEU A 403 12.03 10.63 -3.54
N ARG A 404 12.96 10.38 -4.46
CA ARG A 404 14.41 10.50 -4.25
C ARG A 404 14.81 11.92 -3.84
N ARG A 405 14.30 12.95 -4.54
CA ARG A 405 14.53 14.36 -4.17
C ARG A 405 13.95 14.67 -2.79
N TRP A 406 12.71 14.29 -2.55
CA TRP A 406 12.07 14.52 -1.26
C TRP A 406 12.86 13.87 -0.11
N ARG A 407 13.35 12.63 -0.28
CA ARG A 407 14.18 11.93 0.71
C ARG A 407 15.51 12.65 0.99
N ARG A 408 16.05 13.38 0.02
CA ARG A 408 17.28 14.18 0.17
C ARG A 408 17.02 15.58 0.75
N GLY A 409 15.80 15.92 1.11
CA GLY A 409 15.41 17.21 1.67
C GLY A 409 15.23 18.32 0.62
N GLY A 410 14.95 17.91 -0.62
CA GLY A 410 14.72 18.78 -1.77
C GLY A 410 13.24 19.16 -1.95
#